data_e94f8462ecfb22470978c224e2adde87
#
_entry.id   e94f8462ecfb22470978c224e2adde87
#
_cell.length_a   1.000
_cell.length_b   1.000
_cell.length_c   1.000
_cell.angle_alpha   90.00
_cell.angle_beta   90.00
_cell.angle_gamma   90.00
#
_symmetry.space_group_name_H-M   'P 1'
#
loop_
_entity.id
_entity.type
_entity.pdbx_description
1 polymer ?
#
loop_
_entity_poly.entity_id
_entity_poly.type
_entity_poly.pdbx_seq_one_letter_code
_entity_poly.pdbx_strand_id
1 'polypeptide(L)'
;QQMDDILQRVLSKLQDDTLFVFLGDHGMDATGDHGGDSELEVGSALWMYANKPFDSRRSKTPLSNNTDVAALLRSQTLTPAFQPFSMLPNQLHRSLPQIDLVPTLSLLLGVPIPFNSLGAIIPEVFASEKDALHAPASRLLRALRINARQVKTYLDAYAQQSTDLSPFAAELDQAWRSALTADARLAERASLEHARATAEAYLTFVRLALDRAQRVWAQFDYARMVLGMSILTCSIGVIWLLWRLSKRSTMEALSHLVWRNAFYGCWYGITTGVAMTMITRISVLESLVGGVALGVACTL
;
A
#
# COMPACT_ATOMS: atom_id res chain seq x y z
N GLN A 1 -15.56 19.02 21.99
CA GLN A 1 -15.96 20.43 21.95
C GLN A 1 -14.98 21.29 21.15
N GLN A 2 -13.67 21.41 21.52
CA GLN A 2 -12.72 22.29 20.79
C GLN A 2 -12.55 21.94 19.31
N MET A 3 -12.43 20.65 18.98
CA MET A 3 -12.33 20.20 17.59
C MET A 3 -13.61 20.44 16.81
N ASP A 4 -14.77 20.28 17.45
CA ASP A 4 -16.06 20.55 16.85
C ASP A 4 -16.24 22.05 16.54
N ASP A 5 -15.83 22.93 17.46
CA ASP A 5 -15.85 24.38 17.26
C ASP A 5 -14.91 24.81 16.11
N ILE A 6 -13.75 24.16 15.97
CA ILE A 6 -12.82 24.41 14.86
C ILE A 6 -13.45 23.95 13.55
N LEU A 7 -14.05 22.77 13.53
CA LEU A 7 -14.70 22.22 12.34
C LEU A 7 -15.84 23.13 11.86
N GLN A 8 -16.70 23.59 12.77
CA GLN A 8 -17.78 24.52 12.44
C GLN A 8 -17.27 25.85 11.85
N ARG A 9 -16.17 26.39 12.41
CA ARG A 9 -15.53 27.60 11.87
C ARG A 9 -14.94 27.39 10.49
N VAL A 10 -14.35 26.23 10.23
CA VAL A 10 -13.83 25.88 8.89
C VAL A 10 -14.99 25.76 7.91
N LEU A 11 -16.02 24.98 8.25
CA LEU A 11 -17.19 24.77 7.39
C LEU A 11 -17.89 26.08 7.02
N SER A 12 -17.98 27.04 7.95
CA SER A 12 -18.61 28.36 7.69
C SER A 12 -17.82 29.21 6.69
N LYS A 13 -16.56 28.90 6.41
CA LYS A 13 -15.68 29.64 5.49
C LYS A 13 -15.45 28.92 4.16
N LEU A 14 -15.97 27.70 3.99
CA LEU A 14 -15.80 26.97 2.74
C LEU A 14 -16.51 27.66 1.59
N GLN A 15 -15.80 27.79 0.48
CA GLN A 15 -16.38 28.24 -0.78
C GLN A 15 -17.16 27.10 -1.44
N ASP A 16 -18.02 27.42 -2.37
CA ASP A 16 -18.91 26.47 -3.04
C ASP A 16 -18.20 25.36 -3.82
N ASP A 17 -16.99 25.63 -4.29
CA ASP A 17 -16.14 24.72 -5.07
C ASP A 17 -15.04 24.04 -4.24
N THR A 18 -15.07 24.23 -2.91
CA THR A 18 -14.09 23.65 -2.01
C THR A 18 -14.50 22.25 -1.59
N LEU A 19 -13.59 21.30 -1.80
CA LEU A 19 -13.65 19.97 -1.19
C LEU A 19 -12.93 19.98 0.15
N PHE A 20 -13.65 19.68 1.22
CA PHE A 20 -13.09 19.49 2.54
C PHE A 20 -12.96 18.01 2.87
N VAL A 21 -11.75 17.60 3.21
CA VAL A 21 -11.44 16.22 3.61
C VAL A 21 -10.87 16.23 5.02
N PHE A 22 -11.51 15.49 5.91
CA PHE A 22 -11.09 15.32 7.30
C PHE A 22 -10.88 13.83 7.57
N LEU A 23 -9.69 13.48 8.03
CA LEU A 23 -9.34 12.09 8.31
C LEU A 23 -8.33 12.01 9.46
N GLY A 24 -8.30 10.86 10.13
CA GLY A 24 -7.15 10.46 10.94
C GLY A 24 -6.12 9.73 10.07
N ASP A 25 -4.86 9.90 10.38
CA ASP A 25 -3.75 9.20 9.73
C ASP A 25 -3.70 7.72 10.14
N HIS A 26 -4.03 7.43 11.38
CA HIS A 26 -4.17 6.08 11.97
C HIS A 26 -5.11 6.15 13.19
N GLY A 27 -5.40 5.00 13.76
CA GLY A 27 -6.12 4.88 15.01
C GLY A 27 -5.21 4.75 16.22
N MET A 28 -5.80 4.40 17.35
CA MET A 28 -5.12 4.25 18.63
C MET A 28 -5.95 3.29 19.51
N ASP A 29 -5.30 2.44 20.27
CA ASP A 29 -5.99 1.60 21.23
C ASP A 29 -6.41 2.38 22.49
N ALA A 30 -7.15 1.73 23.39
CA ALA A 30 -7.64 2.34 24.61
C ALA A 30 -6.52 2.73 25.60
N THR A 31 -5.33 2.18 25.46
CA THR A 31 -4.15 2.48 26.30
C THR A 31 -3.32 3.61 25.75
N GLY A 32 -3.61 4.06 24.52
CA GLY A 32 -2.87 5.11 23.81
C GLY A 32 -1.73 4.56 22.96
N ASP A 33 -1.65 3.23 22.78
CA ASP A 33 -0.66 2.61 21.92
C ASP A 33 -1.07 2.70 20.44
N HIS A 34 -0.09 2.80 19.56
CA HIS A 34 -0.26 2.99 18.12
C HIS A 34 0.96 2.51 17.36
N GLY A 35 0.79 2.23 16.08
CA GLY A 35 1.86 1.73 15.20
C GLY A 35 1.88 0.21 15.06
N GLY A 36 0.96 -0.50 15.73
CA GLY A 36 0.68 -1.91 15.49
C GLY A 36 -0.26 -2.14 14.31
N ASP A 37 -0.78 -3.35 14.21
CA ASP A 37 -1.69 -3.81 13.13
C ASP A 37 -3.09 -4.19 13.65
N SER A 38 -3.40 -3.88 14.90
CA SER A 38 -4.72 -4.11 15.46
C SER A 38 -5.77 -3.20 14.77
N GLU A 39 -7.01 -3.66 14.72
CA GLU A 39 -8.11 -2.92 14.09
C GLU A 39 -8.28 -1.51 14.67
N LEU A 40 -8.05 -1.34 15.97
CA LEU A 40 -8.12 -0.04 16.63
C LEU A 40 -6.97 0.89 16.26
N GLU A 41 -5.78 0.34 16.00
CA GLU A 41 -4.59 1.13 15.67
C GLU A 41 -4.56 1.53 14.18
N VAL A 42 -5.05 0.67 13.27
CA VAL A 42 -5.09 0.96 11.83
C VAL A 42 -6.35 1.69 11.39
N GLY A 43 -7.45 1.54 12.14
CA GLY A 43 -8.75 2.13 11.81
C GLY A 43 -8.82 3.60 12.18
N SER A 44 -9.21 4.47 11.24
CA SER A 44 -9.45 5.88 11.51
C SER A 44 -10.68 6.40 10.77
N ALA A 45 -11.21 7.55 11.23
CA ALA A 45 -12.35 8.17 10.60
C ALA A 45 -11.94 8.89 9.31
N LEU A 46 -12.81 8.80 8.29
CA LEU A 46 -12.73 9.60 7.08
C LEU A 46 -14.06 10.34 6.89
N TRP A 47 -13.99 11.65 6.69
CA TRP A 47 -15.14 12.47 6.34
C TRP A 47 -14.78 13.39 5.18
N MET A 48 -15.66 13.41 4.16
CA MET A 48 -15.53 14.26 2.98
C MET A 48 -16.78 15.12 2.83
N TYR A 49 -16.58 16.41 2.62
CA TYR A 49 -17.66 17.39 2.54
C TYR A 49 -17.38 18.42 1.44
N ALA A 50 -18.44 18.85 0.76
CA ALA A 50 -18.44 20.00 -0.13
C ALA A 50 -19.78 20.75 -0.02
N ASN A 51 -19.75 22.08 -0.13
CA ASN A 51 -20.98 22.90 -0.12
C ASN A 51 -21.90 22.57 -1.30
N LYS A 52 -21.32 22.35 -2.48
CA LYS A 52 -22.03 21.74 -3.60
C LYS A 52 -21.88 20.23 -3.50
N PRO A 53 -23.00 19.47 -3.50
CA PRO A 53 -22.92 18.03 -3.51
C PRO A 53 -22.00 17.56 -4.64
N PHE A 54 -21.25 16.47 -4.44
CA PHE A 54 -20.50 15.77 -5.49
C PHE A 54 -21.44 15.42 -6.67
N ASP A 55 -22.73 15.33 -6.37
CA ASP A 55 -23.82 15.36 -7.33
C ASP A 55 -24.61 16.67 -7.21
N SER A 56 -24.93 17.30 -8.35
CA SER A 56 -25.63 18.58 -8.47
C SER A 56 -27.10 18.55 -8.02
N ARG A 57 -27.57 17.50 -7.33
CA ARG A 57 -28.88 17.44 -6.68
C ARG A 57 -28.71 17.17 -5.19
N ARG A 58 -29.34 17.96 -4.37
CA ARG A 58 -29.61 17.65 -2.97
C ARG A 58 -30.38 16.33 -2.87
N SER A 59 -29.69 15.21 -2.88
CA SER A 59 -30.28 13.98 -2.37
C SER A 59 -30.33 14.11 -0.85
N LYS A 60 -31.53 14.16 -0.29
CA LYS A 60 -31.76 14.10 1.17
C LYS A 60 -31.55 12.71 1.71
N THR A 61 -31.26 11.74 0.84
CA THR A 61 -31.03 10.35 1.20
C THR A 61 -29.53 10.07 1.25
N PRO A 62 -29.02 9.44 2.33
CA PRO A 62 -27.66 8.96 2.38
C PRO A 62 -27.37 8.06 1.17
N LEU A 63 -26.17 8.12 0.60
CA LEU A 63 -25.69 7.25 -0.49
C LEU A 63 -25.87 5.74 -0.21
N SER A 64 -26.08 5.37 1.05
CA SER A 64 -26.40 4.00 1.47
C SER A 64 -27.68 3.43 0.81
N ASN A 65 -28.54 4.27 0.27
CA ASN A 65 -29.79 3.86 -0.39
C ASN A 65 -29.66 3.77 -1.92
N ASN A 66 -28.52 4.15 -2.52
CA ASN A 66 -28.28 3.83 -3.93
C ASN A 66 -28.00 2.33 -4.04
N THR A 67 -29.07 1.57 -4.29
CA THR A 67 -29.04 0.09 -4.36
C THR A 67 -28.01 -0.44 -5.33
N ASP A 68 -27.66 0.32 -6.37
CA ASP A 68 -26.74 -0.10 -7.41
C ASP A 68 -25.28 -0.02 -6.97
N VAL A 69 -24.89 1.11 -6.33
CA VAL A 69 -23.54 1.25 -5.77
C VAL A 69 -23.38 0.38 -4.54
N ALA A 70 -24.37 0.30 -3.67
CA ALA A 70 -24.34 -0.57 -2.51
C ALA A 70 -24.24 -2.06 -2.89
N ALA A 71 -24.88 -2.48 -3.99
CA ALA A 71 -24.73 -3.83 -4.52
C ALA A 71 -23.32 -4.07 -5.08
N LEU A 72 -22.76 -3.10 -5.81
CA LEU A 72 -21.39 -3.14 -6.31
C LEU A 72 -20.38 -3.26 -5.17
N LEU A 73 -20.56 -2.52 -4.10
CA LEU A 73 -19.65 -2.56 -2.95
C LEU A 73 -19.74 -3.87 -2.17
N ARG A 74 -20.93 -4.45 -2.07
CA ARG A 74 -21.12 -5.77 -1.43
C ARG A 74 -20.49 -6.91 -2.22
N SER A 75 -20.37 -6.80 -3.54
CA SER A 75 -19.68 -7.80 -4.36
C SER A 75 -18.16 -7.80 -4.24
N GLN A 76 -17.59 -6.76 -3.64
CA GLN A 76 -16.13 -6.59 -3.45
C GLN A 76 -15.63 -7.41 -2.26
N THR A 77 -15.67 -8.73 -2.34
CA THR A 77 -15.25 -9.66 -1.27
C THR A 77 -13.73 -9.94 -1.25
N LEU A 78 -12.95 -9.30 -2.12
CA LEU A 78 -11.55 -9.66 -2.39
C LEU A 78 -10.55 -9.27 -1.29
N THR A 79 -10.95 -8.50 -0.27
CA THR A 79 -10.08 -8.19 0.86
C THR A 79 -10.82 -8.19 2.19
N PRO A 80 -10.23 -8.72 3.29
CA PRO A 80 -10.80 -8.64 4.64
C PRO A 80 -11.09 -7.20 5.09
N ALA A 81 -10.38 -6.21 4.53
CA ALA A 81 -10.57 -4.77 4.80
C ALA A 81 -11.93 -4.21 4.36
N PHE A 82 -12.74 -4.98 3.66
CA PHE A 82 -14.09 -4.60 3.24
C PHE A 82 -15.21 -5.10 4.19
N GLN A 83 -14.86 -5.53 5.38
CA GLN A 83 -15.90 -5.81 6.37
C GLN A 83 -16.54 -4.49 6.81
N PRO A 84 -17.87 -4.39 6.80
CA PRO A 84 -18.54 -3.19 7.27
C PRO A 84 -18.28 -3.02 8.76
N PHE A 85 -17.53 -1.99 9.12
CA PHE A 85 -17.35 -1.61 10.51
C PHE A 85 -18.62 -0.93 11.01
N SER A 86 -19.25 -1.46 12.05
CA SER A 86 -20.43 -0.88 12.66
C SER A 86 -20.07 -0.30 14.03
N MET A 87 -19.88 1.01 14.12
CA MET A 87 -19.78 1.71 15.41
C MET A 87 -21.13 1.99 16.04
N LEU A 88 -22.20 1.98 15.27
CA LEU A 88 -23.56 2.26 15.72
C LEU A 88 -24.49 1.12 15.30
N PRO A 89 -25.44 0.69 16.17
CA PRO A 89 -26.29 -0.48 15.92
C PRO A 89 -27.10 -0.44 14.62
N ASN A 90 -27.27 0.73 14.01
CA ASN A 90 -28.11 0.95 12.83
C ASN A 90 -27.40 1.60 11.64
N GLN A 91 -26.09 1.81 11.69
CA GLN A 91 -25.32 2.42 10.60
C GLN A 91 -24.11 1.57 10.27
N LEU A 92 -24.12 1.01 9.08
CA LEU A 92 -22.98 0.30 8.51
C LEU A 92 -22.04 1.31 7.86
N HIS A 93 -20.91 1.59 8.51
CA HIS A 93 -19.83 2.36 7.90
C HIS A 93 -18.90 1.42 7.15
N ARG A 94 -18.60 1.75 5.90
CA ARG A 94 -17.65 0.98 5.10
C ARG A 94 -16.23 1.38 5.45
N SER A 95 -15.38 0.41 5.73
CA SER A 95 -13.94 0.60 5.77
C SER A 95 -13.36 0.59 4.36
N LEU A 96 -12.35 1.41 4.11
CA LEU A 96 -11.61 1.46 2.85
C LEU A 96 -10.12 1.64 3.11
N PRO A 97 -9.24 1.13 2.24
CA PRO A 97 -7.82 1.35 2.34
C PRO A 97 -7.46 2.83 2.18
N GLN A 98 -6.55 3.34 2.99
CA GLN A 98 -6.10 4.73 2.92
C GLN A 98 -5.51 5.10 1.54
N ILE A 99 -4.89 4.15 0.87
CA ILE A 99 -4.32 4.31 -0.48
C ILE A 99 -5.38 4.71 -1.52
N ASP A 100 -6.67 4.43 -1.27
CA ASP A 100 -7.78 4.77 -2.16
C ASP A 100 -8.06 6.28 -2.24
N LEU A 101 -7.60 7.03 -1.26
CA LEU A 101 -7.70 8.49 -1.29
C LEU A 101 -6.89 9.10 -2.45
N VAL A 102 -5.76 8.50 -2.81
CA VAL A 102 -4.87 9.04 -3.84
C VAL A 102 -5.55 9.15 -5.20
N PRO A 103 -6.06 8.07 -5.83
CA PRO A 103 -6.74 8.16 -7.11
C PRO A 103 -8.06 8.92 -7.01
N THR A 104 -8.75 8.82 -5.88
CA THR A 104 -10.04 9.51 -5.66
C THR A 104 -9.87 11.02 -5.66
N LEU A 105 -8.97 11.54 -4.84
CA LEU A 105 -8.70 12.97 -4.75
C LEU A 105 -8.10 13.51 -6.04
N SER A 106 -7.19 12.76 -6.68
CA SER A 106 -6.64 13.16 -7.97
C SER A 106 -7.72 13.40 -9.01
N LEU A 107 -8.66 12.47 -9.16
CA LEU A 107 -9.75 12.61 -10.14
C LEU A 107 -10.76 13.69 -9.78
N LEU A 108 -11.05 13.90 -8.49
CA LEU A 108 -11.94 14.98 -8.04
C LEU A 108 -11.33 16.37 -8.30
N LEU A 109 -10.02 16.50 -8.12
CA LEU A 109 -9.29 17.73 -8.35
C LEU A 109 -8.92 17.95 -9.83
N GLY A 110 -9.16 16.96 -10.69
CA GLY A 110 -8.81 17.05 -12.11
C GLY A 110 -7.31 16.98 -12.37
N VAL A 111 -6.52 16.42 -11.44
CA VAL A 111 -5.08 16.23 -11.59
C VAL A 111 -4.75 14.77 -11.95
N PRO A 112 -3.62 14.51 -12.59
CA PRO A 112 -3.23 13.14 -12.90
C PRO A 112 -3.06 12.29 -11.64
N ILE A 113 -3.50 11.02 -11.71
CA ILE A 113 -3.22 10.04 -10.66
C ILE A 113 -1.69 9.78 -10.66
N PRO A 114 -1.01 9.78 -9.49
CA PRO A 114 0.40 9.43 -9.41
C PRO A 114 0.69 8.07 -10.04
N PHE A 115 1.76 7.99 -10.82
CA PHE A 115 2.06 6.85 -11.69
C PHE A 115 2.07 5.50 -10.95
N ASN A 116 2.66 5.45 -9.76
CA ASN A 116 2.81 4.24 -8.95
C ASN A 116 1.66 4.00 -7.95
N SER A 117 0.56 4.75 -8.05
CA SER A 117 -0.62 4.52 -7.19
C SER A 117 -1.30 3.19 -7.55
N LEU A 118 -1.56 2.35 -6.55
CA LEU A 118 -2.30 1.10 -6.67
C LEU A 118 -3.66 1.14 -5.97
N GLY A 119 -4.06 2.31 -5.45
CA GLY A 119 -5.39 2.49 -4.86
C GLY A 119 -6.50 2.38 -5.90
N ALA A 120 -7.69 1.99 -5.45
CA ALA A 120 -8.90 2.08 -6.23
C ALA A 120 -9.67 3.37 -5.89
N ILE A 121 -10.38 3.94 -6.84
CA ILE A 121 -11.27 5.06 -6.52
C ILE A 121 -12.33 4.63 -5.51
N ILE A 122 -12.83 5.60 -4.74
CA ILE A 122 -13.98 5.45 -3.84
C ILE A 122 -15.25 5.63 -4.68
N PRO A 123 -15.98 4.56 -5.03
CA PRO A 123 -17.07 4.62 -6.01
C PRO A 123 -18.20 5.57 -5.60
N GLU A 124 -18.46 5.67 -4.29
CA GLU A 124 -19.54 6.48 -3.73
C GLU A 124 -19.41 7.97 -4.09
N VAL A 125 -18.18 8.46 -4.25
CA VAL A 125 -17.91 9.86 -4.55
C VAL A 125 -18.18 10.20 -6.03
N PHE A 126 -18.16 9.19 -6.91
CA PHE A 126 -18.40 9.34 -8.34
C PHE A 126 -19.78 8.86 -8.77
N ALA A 127 -20.49 8.17 -7.88
CA ALA A 127 -21.85 7.73 -8.17
C ALA A 127 -22.83 8.90 -8.03
N SER A 128 -23.67 9.09 -9.04
CA SER A 128 -24.70 10.12 -9.06
C SER A 128 -26.05 9.47 -9.35
N GLU A 129 -27.10 9.93 -8.66
CA GLU A 129 -28.47 9.51 -8.98
C GLU A 129 -28.92 9.99 -10.38
N LYS A 130 -28.26 11.03 -10.91
CA LYS A 130 -28.57 11.57 -12.24
C LYS A 130 -27.83 10.88 -13.36
N ASP A 131 -26.61 10.48 -13.10
CA ASP A 131 -25.83 9.71 -14.06
C ASP A 131 -26.36 8.29 -14.00
N ALA A 132 -27.30 8.00 -14.86
CA ALA A 132 -27.73 6.62 -15.01
C ALA A 132 -26.49 5.72 -15.16
N LEU A 133 -26.25 4.83 -14.19
CA LEU A 133 -25.07 3.95 -14.19
C LEU A 133 -24.95 3.19 -15.52
N HIS A 134 -26.08 2.93 -16.19
CA HIS A 134 -26.13 2.27 -17.50
C HIS A 134 -25.62 3.12 -18.66
N ALA A 135 -25.41 4.43 -18.47
CA ALA A 135 -24.78 5.25 -19.49
C ALA A 135 -23.27 4.91 -19.59
N PRO A 136 -22.75 4.53 -20.77
CA PRO A 136 -21.31 4.23 -20.93
C PRO A 136 -20.39 5.38 -20.52
N ALA A 137 -20.91 6.60 -20.53
CA ALA A 137 -20.21 7.84 -20.15
C ALA A 137 -20.45 8.25 -18.70
N SER A 138 -21.03 7.38 -17.84
CA SER A 138 -21.25 7.73 -16.43
C SER A 138 -19.95 8.12 -15.73
N ARG A 139 -20.03 9.07 -14.81
CA ARG A 139 -18.85 9.56 -14.05
C ARG A 139 -18.11 8.42 -13.36
N LEU A 140 -18.84 7.51 -12.74
CA LEU A 140 -18.26 6.36 -12.06
C LEU A 140 -17.47 5.45 -13.02
N LEU A 141 -18.09 5.05 -14.15
CA LEU A 141 -17.40 4.18 -15.13
C LEU A 141 -16.19 4.88 -15.75
N ARG A 142 -16.30 6.18 -16.01
CA ARG A 142 -15.17 6.97 -16.51
C ARG A 142 -14.00 7.00 -15.51
N ALA A 143 -14.30 7.25 -14.23
CA ALA A 143 -13.30 7.25 -13.17
C ALA A 143 -12.62 5.87 -13.01
N LEU A 144 -13.41 4.79 -13.03
CA LEU A 144 -12.90 3.42 -12.97
C LEU A 144 -11.98 3.08 -14.15
N ARG A 145 -12.37 3.45 -15.37
CA ARG A 145 -11.54 3.25 -16.57
C ARG A 145 -10.20 3.96 -16.47
N ILE A 146 -10.21 5.22 -16.01
CA ILE A 146 -8.97 6.01 -15.86
C ILE A 146 -8.07 5.37 -14.81
N ASN A 147 -8.60 5.03 -13.64
CA ASN A 147 -7.83 4.42 -12.56
C ASN A 147 -7.27 3.05 -12.98
N ALA A 148 -8.09 2.17 -13.55
CA ALA A 148 -7.63 0.84 -13.97
C ALA A 148 -6.57 0.92 -15.10
N ARG A 149 -6.70 1.86 -16.04
CA ARG A 149 -5.67 2.09 -17.08
C ARG A 149 -4.35 2.58 -16.47
N GLN A 150 -4.41 3.50 -15.50
CA GLN A 150 -3.21 3.96 -14.80
C GLN A 150 -2.51 2.79 -14.10
N VAL A 151 -3.24 1.95 -13.36
CA VAL A 151 -2.69 0.75 -12.70
C VAL A 151 -2.08 -0.22 -13.73
N LYS A 152 -2.80 -0.49 -14.84
CA LYS A 152 -2.26 -1.37 -15.90
C LYS A 152 -0.97 -0.81 -16.51
N THR A 153 -0.93 0.48 -16.78
CA THR A 153 0.28 1.14 -17.33
C THR A 153 1.47 1.03 -16.37
N TYR A 154 1.21 1.19 -15.05
CA TYR A 154 2.24 0.99 -14.04
C TYR A 154 2.74 -0.45 -14.00
N LEU A 155 1.82 -1.43 -13.98
CA LEU A 155 2.20 -2.85 -13.95
C LEU A 155 3.00 -3.26 -15.20
N ASP A 156 2.65 -2.75 -16.38
CA ASP A 156 3.37 -3.01 -17.62
C ASP A 156 4.79 -2.43 -17.58
N ALA A 157 4.96 -1.23 -17.07
CA ALA A 157 6.27 -0.62 -16.88
C ALA A 157 7.10 -1.35 -15.82
N TYR A 158 6.47 -1.78 -14.71
CA TYR A 158 7.13 -2.55 -13.68
C TYR A 158 7.63 -3.91 -14.18
N ALA A 159 6.82 -4.62 -14.97
CA ALA A 159 7.17 -5.91 -15.55
C ALA A 159 8.37 -5.85 -16.53
N GLN A 160 8.68 -4.67 -17.08
CA GLN A 160 9.88 -4.48 -17.90
C GLN A 160 11.16 -4.39 -17.07
N GLN A 161 11.06 -4.05 -15.78
CA GLN A 161 12.21 -3.81 -14.90
C GLN A 161 12.38 -4.89 -13.84
N SER A 162 11.30 -5.60 -13.49
CA SER A 162 11.29 -6.65 -12.46
C SER A 162 10.45 -7.85 -12.88
N THR A 163 10.89 -9.03 -12.45
CA THR A 163 10.16 -10.29 -12.63
C THR A 163 9.31 -10.68 -11.40
N ASP A 164 9.27 -9.85 -10.38
CA ASP A 164 8.65 -10.19 -9.09
C ASP A 164 7.16 -10.53 -9.22
N LEU A 165 6.45 -9.82 -10.10
CA LEU A 165 5.03 -10.06 -10.37
C LEU A 165 4.77 -11.11 -11.46
N SER A 166 5.83 -11.70 -12.05
CA SER A 166 5.67 -12.71 -13.11
C SER A 166 4.82 -13.93 -12.73
N PRO A 167 4.83 -14.42 -11.49
CA PRO A 167 3.94 -15.52 -11.08
C PRO A 167 2.45 -15.17 -11.18
N PHE A 168 2.12 -13.89 -11.12
CA PHE A 168 0.74 -13.39 -11.16
C PHE A 168 0.35 -12.77 -12.50
N ALA A 169 1.26 -12.71 -13.47
CA ALA A 169 1.06 -12.02 -14.74
C ALA A 169 -0.16 -12.54 -15.51
N ALA A 170 -0.32 -13.86 -15.59
CA ALA A 170 -1.46 -14.48 -16.29
C ALA A 170 -2.81 -14.13 -15.64
N GLU A 171 -2.87 -14.12 -14.31
CA GLU A 171 -4.06 -13.79 -13.54
C GLU A 171 -4.42 -12.30 -13.71
N LEU A 172 -3.45 -11.41 -13.60
CA LEU A 172 -3.62 -9.97 -13.80
C LEU A 172 -4.07 -9.64 -15.22
N ASP A 173 -3.48 -10.29 -16.22
CA ASP A 173 -3.89 -10.13 -17.61
C ASP A 173 -5.28 -10.67 -17.89
N GLN A 174 -5.67 -11.77 -17.25
CA GLN A 174 -7.03 -12.30 -17.36
C GLN A 174 -8.04 -11.32 -16.76
N ALA A 175 -7.78 -10.78 -15.57
CA ALA A 175 -8.64 -9.78 -14.93
C ALA A 175 -8.79 -8.52 -15.79
N TRP A 176 -7.69 -8.03 -16.36
CA TRP A 176 -7.69 -6.89 -17.28
C TRP A 176 -8.54 -7.16 -18.54
N ARG A 177 -8.34 -8.32 -19.20
CA ARG A 177 -9.14 -8.72 -20.38
C ARG A 177 -10.62 -8.86 -20.04
N SER A 178 -10.94 -9.39 -18.86
CA SER A 178 -12.33 -9.49 -18.38
C SER A 178 -12.97 -8.11 -18.26
N ALA A 179 -12.25 -7.13 -17.73
CA ALA A 179 -12.71 -5.74 -17.61
C ALA A 179 -12.96 -5.10 -18.99
N LEU A 180 -12.04 -5.30 -19.94
CA LEU A 180 -12.21 -4.81 -21.31
C LEU A 180 -13.39 -5.47 -22.03
N THR A 181 -13.60 -6.78 -21.83
CA THR A 181 -14.70 -7.52 -22.41
C THR A 181 -16.05 -7.04 -21.86
N ALA A 182 -16.13 -6.81 -20.55
CA ALA A 182 -17.33 -6.26 -19.91
C ALA A 182 -17.63 -4.86 -20.44
N ASP A 183 -16.61 -4.03 -20.61
CA ASP A 183 -16.75 -2.67 -21.16
C ASP A 183 -17.21 -2.66 -22.63
N ALA A 184 -16.71 -3.57 -23.43
CA ALA A 184 -17.17 -3.75 -24.82
C ALA A 184 -18.66 -4.16 -24.88
N ARG A 185 -19.09 -5.10 -24.04
CA ARG A 185 -20.51 -5.49 -23.95
C ARG A 185 -21.41 -4.33 -23.53
N LEU A 186 -20.95 -3.49 -22.61
CA LEU A 186 -21.68 -2.28 -22.22
C LEU A 186 -21.79 -1.28 -23.38
N ALA A 187 -20.75 -1.15 -24.20
CA ALA A 187 -20.77 -0.28 -25.38
C ALA A 187 -21.74 -0.81 -26.48
N GLU A 188 -21.81 -2.13 -26.65
CA GLU A 188 -22.75 -2.76 -27.58
C GLU A 188 -24.20 -2.66 -27.11
N ARG A 189 -24.43 -2.90 -25.82
CA ARG A 189 -25.75 -2.85 -25.20
C ARG A 189 -25.71 -2.18 -23.83
N ALA A 190 -26.10 -0.92 -23.78
CA ALA A 190 -26.21 -0.17 -22.54
C ALA A 190 -27.33 -0.73 -21.66
N SER A 191 -26.96 -1.37 -20.54
CA SER A 191 -27.89 -1.87 -19.52
C SER A 191 -27.26 -1.70 -18.13
N LEU A 192 -28.10 -1.68 -17.11
CA LEU A 192 -27.63 -1.59 -15.71
C LEU A 192 -26.79 -2.81 -15.33
N GLU A 193 -27.16 -3.99 -15.81
CA GLU A 193 -26.42 -5.23 -15.58
C GLU A 193 -25.02 -5.17 -16.18
N HIS A 194 -24.89 -4.75 -17.45
CA HIS A 194 -23.59 -4.59 -18.09
C HIS A 194 -22.74 -3.49 -17.43
N ALA A 195 -23.36 -2.40 -17.00
CA ALA A 195 -22.65 -1.34 -16.28
C ALA A 195 -22.10 -1.80 -14.93
N ARG A 196 -22.87 -2.58 -14.17
CA ARG A 196 -22.40 -3.24 -12.94
C ARG A 196 -21.25 -4.20 -13.21
N ALA A 197 -21.42 -5.11 -14.16
CA ALA A 197 -20.38 -6.05 -14.53
C ALA A 197 -19.08 -5.35 -14.96
N THR A 198 -19.19 -4.24 -15.69
CA THR A 198 -18.02 -3.41 -16.07
C THR A 198 -17.35 -2.76 -14.85
N ALA A 199 -18.15 -2.17 -13.96
CA ALA A 199 -17.64 -1.55 -12.75
C ALA A 199 -16.95 -2.58 -11.82
N GLU A 200 -17.60 -3.73 -11.62
CA GLU A 200 -17.05 -4.84 -10.84
C GLU A 200 -15.75 -5.38 -11.43
N ALA A 201 -15.68 -5.55 -12.73
CA ALA A 201 -14.49 -6.07 -13.39
C ALA A 201 -13.29 -5.11 -13.28
N TYR A 202 -13.48 -3.79 -13.43
CA TYR A 202 -12.42 -2.82 -13.24
C TYR A 202 -11.96 -2.73 -11.77
N LEU A 203 -12.89 -2.72 -10.82
CA LEU A 203 -12.55 -2.73 -9.40
C LEU A 203 -11.82 -4.02 -9.02
N THR A 204 -12.28 -5.17 -9.49
CA THR A 204 -11.63 -6.47 -9.27
C THR A 204 -10.20 -6.46 -9.77
N PHE A 205 -9.95 -5.94 -10.98
CA PHE A 205 -8.60 -5.83 -11.53
C PHE A 205 -7.71 -4.96 -10.63
N VAL A 206 -8.15 -3.76 -10.23
CA VAL A 206 -7.34 -2.86 -9.40
C VAL A 206 -7.07 -3.47 -8.03
N ARG A 207 -8.07 -4.11 -7.40
CA ARG A 207 -7.90 -4.77 -6.09
C ARG A 207 -6.97 -5.98 -6.18
N LEU A 208 -7.10 -6.78 -7.23
CA LEU A 208 -6.18 -7.89 -7.48
C LEU A 208 -4.75 -7.41 -7.66
N ALA A 209 -4.55 -6.34 -8.41
CA ALA A 209 -3.22 -5.74 -8.61
C ALA A 209 -2.59 -5.33 -7.27
N LEU A 210 -3.35 -4.66 -6.40
CA LEU A 210 -2.91 -4.27 -5.07
C LEU A 210 -2.57 -5.50 -4.20
N ASP A 211 -3.46 -6.49 -4.14
CA ASP A 211 -3.25 -7.71 -3.35
C ASP A 211 -1.98 -8.46 -3.78
N ARG A 212 -1.77 -8.60 -5.10
CA ARG A 212 -0.57 -9.30 -5.61
C ARG A 212 0.71 -8.48 -5.37
N ALA A 213 0.65 -7.17 -5.50
CA ALA A 213 1.76 -6.29 -5.18
C ALA A 213 2.13 -6.34 -3.69
N GLN A 214 1.16 -6.31 -2.79
CA GLN A 214 1.40 -6.44 -1.35
C GLN A 214 2.04 -7.77 -0.99
N ARG A 215 1.63 -8.87 -1.61
CA ARG A 215 2.26 -10.20 -1.40
C ARG A 215 3.71 -10.25 -1.78
N VAL A 216 4.14 -9.45 -2.74
CA VAL A 216 5.53 -9.41 -3.19
C VAL A 216 6.34 -8.41 -2.37
N TRP A 217 5.83 -7.21 -2.16
CA TRP A 217 6.61 -6.10 -1.59
C TRP A 217 6.57 -6.02 -0.06
N ALA A 218 5.52 -6.59 0.56
CA ALA A 218 5.37 -6.58 2.01
C ALA A 218 5.89 -7.86 2.69
N GLN A 219 6.69 -8.67 1.99
CA GLN A 219 7.26 -9.88 2.57
C GLN A 219 8.56 -9.58 3.31
N PHE A 220 8.64 -10.10 4.53
CA PHE A 220 9.90 -10.14 5.27
C PHE A 220 10.78 -11.27 4.74
N ASP A 221 12.03 -10.96 4.42
CA ASP A 221 13.04 -11.99 4.14
C ASP A 221 13.55 -12.56 5.45
N TYR A 222 12.83 -13.54 5.98
CA TYR A 222 13.19 -14.20 7.24
C TYR A 222 14.58 -14.80 7.24
N ALA A 223 15.08 -15.28 6.09
CA ALA A 223 16.42 -15.85 6.00
C ALA A 223 17.49 -14.77 6.22
N ARG A 224 17.35 -13.60 5.58
CA ARG A 224 18.24 -12.45 5.80
C ARG A 224 18.11 -11.88 7.21
N MET A 225 16.90 -11.84 7.76
CA MET A 225 16.68 -11.39 9.14
C MET A 225 17.37 -12.32 10.16
N VAL A 226 17.21 -13.64 10.03
CA VAL A 226 17.88 -14.63 10.90
C VAL A 226 19.40 -14.53 10.76
N LEU A 227 19.91 -14.39 9.54
CA LEU A 227 21.33 -14.19 9.29
C LEU A 227 21.85 -12.92 9.98
N GLY A 228 21.15 -11.79 9.82
CA GLY A 228 21.51 -10.53 10.46
C GLY A 228 21.50 -10.62 11.99
N MET A 229 20.49 -11.24 12.58
CA MET A 229 20.39 -11.48 14.02
C MET A 229 21.52 -12.41 14.52
N SER A 230 21.87 -13.43 13.74
CA SER A 230 22.97 -14.33 14.09
C SER A 230 24.31 -13.60 14.11
N ILE A 231 24.60 -12.77 13.09
CA ILE A 231 25.79 -11.93 13.02
C ILE A 231 25.86 -10.98 14.23
N LEU A 232 24.76 -10.34 14.57
CA LEU A 232 24.66 -9.42 15.71
C LEU A 232 24.96 -10.16 17.02
N THR A 233 24.36 -11.32 17.23
CA THR A 233 24.56 -12.16 18.41
C THR A 233 26.01 -12.62 18.53
N CYS A 234 26.61 -13.08 17.42
CA CYS A 234 28.04 -13.42 17.38
C CYS A 234 28.94 -12.22 17.72
N SER A 235 28.62 -11.04 17.19
CA SER A 235 29.38 -9.81 17.48
C SER A 235 29.35 -9.45 18.96
N ILE A 236 28.17 -9.56 19.60
CA ILE A 236 28.03 -9.36 21.05
C ILE A 236 28.88 -10.39 21.82
N GLY A 237 28.87 -11.66 21.39
CA GLY A 237 29.69 -12.73 21.98
C GLY A 237 31.18 -12.43 21.89
N VAL A 238 31.66 -11.95 20.74
CA VAL A 238 33.06 -11.55 20.52
C VAL A 238 33.43 -10.37 21.43
N ILE A 239 32.60 -9.33 21.49
CA ILE A 239 32.83 -8.17 22.37
C ILE A 239 32.91 -8.61 23.84
N TRP A 240 31.99 -9.46 24.27
CA TRP A 240 31.98 -10.00 25.63
C TRP A 240 33.25 -10.82 25.93
N LEU A 241 33.68 -11.66 25.00
CA LEU A 241 34.92 -12.46 25.13
C LEU A 241 36.14 -11.54 25.23
N LEU A 242 36.28 -10.55 24.36
CA LEU A 242 37.35 -9.56 24.39
C LEU A 242 37.37 -8.79 25.72
N TRP A 243 36.20 -8.37 26.22
CA TRP A 243 36.10 -7.70 27.53
C TRP A 243 36.53 -8.62 28.69
N ARG A 244 36.17 -9.92 28.63
CA ARG A 244 36.56 -10.91 29.64
C ARG A 244 38.06 -11.18 29.61
N LEU A 245 38.66 -11.28 28.42
CA LEU A 245 40.10 -11.44 28.22
C LEU A 245 40.88 -10.22 28.64
N SER A 246 40.37 -9.00 28.41
CA SER A 246 40.94 -7.72 28.80
C SER A 246 41.19 -7.63 30.31
N LYS A 247 40.40 -8.28 31.13
CA LYS A 247 40.59 -8.30 32.60
C LYS A 247 41.76 -9.16 33.09
N ARG A 248 42.39 -9.92 32.19
CA ARG A 248 43.53 -10.77 32.51
C ARG A 248 44.80 -10.21 31.83
N SER A 249 45.41 -9.16 32.33
CA SER A 249 46.73 -8.59 32.06
C SER A 249 47.57 -9.02 30.81
N THR A 250 46.96 -9.58 29.78
CA THR A 250 47.61 -10.06 28.54
C THR A 250 47.27 -9.17 27.32
N MET A 251 46.80 -7.95 27.56
CA MET A 251 46.22 -7.11 26.52
C MET A 251 47.19 -6.56 25.48
N GLU A 252 48.43 -6.28 25.84
CA GLU A 252 49.38 -5.65 24.88
C GLU A 252 49.78 -6.64 23.76
N ALA A 253 50.02 -7.88 24.08
CA ALA A 253 50.35 -8.90 23.07
C ALA A 253 49.15 -9.28 22.21
N LEU A 254 47.95 -9.28 22.80
CA LEU A 254 46.69 -9.64 22.07
C LEU A 254 46.22 -8.50 21.16
N SER A 255 46.47 -7.24 21.54
CA SER A 255 46.00 -6.08 20.74
C SER A 255 46.61 -6.06 19.34
N HIS A 256 47.92 -6.32 19.23
CA HIS A 256 48.59 -6.42 17.92
C HIS A 256 48.07 -7.55 17.04
N LEU A 257 47.77 -8.68 17.66
CA LEU A 257 47.24 -9.84 16.94
C LEU A 257 45.81 -9.62 16.45
N VAL A 258 44.96 -9.05 17.31
CA VAL A 258 43.53 -8.72 17.00
C VAL A 258 43.47 -7.66 15.91
N TRP A 259 44.23 -6.57 16.00
CA TRP A 259 44.22 -5.54 14.96
C TRP A 259 44.73 -6.04 13.62
N ARG A 260 45.79 -6.84 13.63
CA ARG A 260 46.31 -7.45 12.41
C ARG A 260 45.29 -8.40 11.75
N ASN A 261 44.66 -9.25 12.53
CA ASN A 261 43.67 -10.21 12.00
C ASN A 261 42.39 -9.50 11.58
N ALA A 262 41.94 -8.52 12.30
CA ALA A 262 40.77 -7.68 11.89
C ALA A 262 41.05 -6.96 10.56
N PHE A 263 42.27 -6.43 10.37
CA PHE A 263 42.67 -5.79 9.11
C PHE A 263 42.64 -6.78 7.94
N TYR A 264 43.19 -7.97 8.10
CA TYR A 264 43.15 -9.02 7.08
C TYR A 264 41.73 -9.52 6.83
N GLY A 265 40.91 -9.64 7.88
CA GLY A 265 39.50 -10.00 7.77
C GLY A 265 38.68 -8.99 6.99
N CYS A 266 38.87 -7.71 7.27
CA CYS A 266 38.25 -6.62 6.49
C CYS A 266 38.64 -6.70 5.00
N TRP A 267 39.94 -6.87 4.72
CA TRP A 267 40.44 -6.94 3.36
C TRP A 267 39.89 -8.16 2.60
N TYR A 268 39.88 -9.32 3.24
CA TYR A 268 39.31 -10.55 2.69
C TYR A 268 37.82 -10.42 2.47
N GLY A 269 37.11 -9.78 3.40
CA GLY A 269 35.68 -9.52 3.31
C GLY A 269 35.31 -8.57 2.16
N ILE A 270 36.10 -7.52 1.95
CA ILE A 270 35.89 -6.60 0.81
C ILE A 270 36.09 -7.33 -0.51
N THR A 271 37.17 -8.13 -0.65
CA THR A 271 37.46 -8.83 -1.90
C THR A 271 36.40 -9.90 -2.22
N THR A 272 35.95 -10.65 -1.22
CA THR A 272 34.87 -11.64 -1.39
C THR A 272 33.52 -10.98 -1.64
N GLY A 273 33.22 -9.86 -0.99
CA GLY A 273 32.01 -9.07 -1.20
C GLY A 273 31.94 -8.52 -2.64
N VAL A 274 33.03 -7.96 -3.15
CA VAL A 274 33.12 -7.50 -4.56
C VAL A 274 32.96 -8.66 -5.54
N ALA A 275 33.56 -9.81 -5.28
CA ALA A 275 33.41 -11.00 -6.12
C ALA A 275 31.95 -11.50 -6.14
N MET A 276 31.28 -11.50 -4.99
CA MET A 276 29.88 -11.92 -4.89
C MET A 276 28.93 -10.98 -5.61
N THR A 277 29.17 -9.64 -5.61
CA THR A 277 28.35 -8.72 -6.40
C THR A 277 28.42 -9.00 -7.90
N MET A 278 29.57 -9.41 -8.40
CA MET A 278 29.74 -9.77 -9.80
C MET A 278 28.98 -11.05 -10.20
N ILE A 279 28.80 -11.97 -9.25
CA ILE A 279 28.17 -13.28 -9.47
C ILE A 279 26.66 -13.26 -9.22
N THR A 280 26.20 -12.56 -8.17
CA THR A 280 24.84 -12.72 -7.64
C THR A 280 23.89 -11.57 -7.92
N ARG A 281 24.36 -10.47 -8.53
CA ARG A 281 23.59 -9.22 -8.73
C ARG A 281 23.00 -8.59 -7.45
N ILE A 282 23.50 -8.97 -6.28
CA ILE A 282 23.15 -8.33 -5.01
C ILE A 282 23.78 -6.94 -5.00
N SER A 283 23.15 -5.96 -4.30
CA SER A 283 23.68 -4.60 -4.24
C SER A 283 25.12 -4.57 -3.69
N VAL A 284 25.95 -3.69 -4.23
CA VAL A 284 27.37 -3.55 -3.80
C VAL A 284 27.46 -3.31 -2.29
N LEU A 285 26.54 -2.53 -1.72
CA LEU A 285 26.51 -2.22 -0.30
C LEU A 285 26.24 -3.46 0.56
N GLU A 286 25.24 -4.27 0.20
CA GLU A 286 24.89 -5.51 0.94
C GLU A 286 26.01 -6.53 0.89
N SER A 287 26.64 -6.69 -0.26
CA SER A 287 27.77 -7.60 -0.44
C SER A 287 29.02 -7.16 0.34
N LEU A 288 29.31 -5.85 0.39
CA LEU A 288 30.43 -5.31 1.16
C LEU A 288 30.21 -5.48 2.66
N VAL A 289 29.03 -5.14 3.17
CA VAL A 289 28.69 -5.27 4.61
C VAL A 289 28.77 -6.74 5.03
N GLY A 290 28.14 -7.64 4.27
CA GLY A 290 28.18 -9.07 4.55
C GLY A 290 29.58 -9.66 4.45
N GLY A 291 30.34 -9.28 3.44
CA GLY A 291 31.72 -9.73 3.23
C GLY A 291 32.65 -9.30 4.35
N VAL A 292 32.62 -8.02 4.75
CA VAL A 292 33.45 -7.51 5.86
C VAL A 292 33.10 -8.20 7.17
N ALA A 293 31.81 -8.37 7.49
CA ALA A 293 31.38 -9.05 8.71
C ALA A 293 31.89 -10.51 8.76
N LEU A 294 31.74 -11.24 7.64
CA LEU A 294 32.21 -12.62 7.54
C LEU A 294 33.73 -12.73 7.61
N GLY A 295 34.46 -11.84 6.93
CA GLY A 295 35.91 -11.81 6.92
C GLY A 295 36.49 -11.56 8.31
N VAL A 296 35.95 -10.60 9.05
CA VAL A 296 36.36 -10.33 10.43
C VAL A 296 36.03 -11.50 11.36
N ALA A 297 34.86 -12.11 11.23
CA ALA A 297 34.47 -13.29 12.03
C ALA A 297 35.35 -14.53 11.77
N CYS A 298 35.86 -14.73 10.56
CA CYS A 298 36.71 -15.85 10.22
C CYS A 298 38.19 -15.67 10.65
N THR A 299 38.61 -14.43 10.96
CA THR A 299 40.03 -14.15 11.28
C THR A 299 40.25 -13.84 12.76
N LEU A 300 39.20 -13.61 13.53
CA LEU A 300 39.23 -13.52 15.00
C LEU A 300 39.11 -14.90 15.64
#